data_c2ace3214c40ff57d780eefd849a6b55
#
_entry.id   c2ace3214c40ff57d780eefd849a6b55
#
_cell.length_a   1.000
_cell.length_b   1.000
_cell.length_c   1.000
_cell.angle_alpha   90.00
_cell.angle_beta   90.00
_cell.angle_gamma   90.00
#
_symmetry.space_group_name_H-M   'P 1'
#
loop_
_entity.id
_entity.type
_entity.pdbx_description
1 polymer ?
#
loop_
_entity_poly.entity_id
_entity_poly.type
_entity_poly.pdbx_seq_one_letter_code
_entity_poly.pdbx_strand_id
1 'polypeptide(L)'
;PTPPEATAAGLALARRAALAVRDPESVQFHPPALDSALDPRPLLTEALRGEGAHLLDGAGRRFMLDVHDDGELAPRDVVARQIWKQRRHGPVHLDARMIGPAFPERFPTVWAIAQRAGLDPRVDLLPVSPAQHFHMGGVATDAEGRTSLPGLRACGEAASTGLHGANRLASNSLLEGLVFGARIAAELGDLAPPTTAVADTTVPATALDVDLDRRHTADPAIDELRAVMWDRVGVVRHADGLRAAREEIDRLAPALASHPTGRNLLAAAGLVTGAALGREESRGSHHRVDHATADPAPDHTVISHPDPVAVPLPTGAPVQQGSPA
;
A
#
# COMPACT_ATOMS: atom_id res chain seq x y z
N PRO A 1 4.35 -7.32 3.57
CA PRO A 1 4.98 -6.30 2.73
C PRO A 1 4.65 -6.52 1.27
N THR A 2 4.83 -5.49 0.49
CA THR A 2 4.72 -5.56 -0.96
C THR A 2 5.82 -6.45 -1.50
N PRO A 3 5.52 -7.43 -2.37
CA PRO A 3 6.54 -8.30 -2.93
C PRO A 3 7.48 -7.52 -3.86
N PRO A 4 8.74 -7.96 -4.03
CA PRO A 4 9.75 -7.25 -4.84
C PRO A 4 9.34 -7.05 -6.31
N GLU A 5 8.50 -7.93 -6.83
CA GLU A 5 7.99 -7.89 -8.20
C GLU A 5 6.95 -6.77 -8.41
N ALA A 6 6.36 -6.24 -7.34
CA ALA A 6 5.42 -5.12 -7.40
C ALA A 6 6.16 -3.80 -7.57
N THR A 7 6.58 -3.51 -8.79
CA THR A 7 7.39 -2.34 -9.17
C THR A 7 6.56 -1.13 -9.58
N ALA A 8 5.33 -1.02 -9.11
CA ALA A 8 4.38 0.05 -9.44
C ALA A 8 4.06 0.18 -10.95
N ALA A 9 4.21 -0.91 -11.72
CA ALA A 9 4.00 -0.91 -13.16
C ALA A 9 2.59 -0.46 -13.55
N GLY A 10 1.55 -0.89 -12.80
CA GLY A 10 0.16 -0.50 -13.03
C GLY A 10 -0.07 1.01 -12.95
N LEU A 11 0.41 1.66 -11.88
CA LEU A 11 0.33 3.12 -11.71
C LEU A 11 1.12 3.88 -12.79
N ALA A 12 2.30 3.38 -13.13
CA ALA A 12 3.14 3.98 -14.16
C ALA A 12 2.50 3.87 -15.55
N LEU A 13 1.86 2.74 -15.86
CA LEU A 13 1.08 2.55 -17.10
C LEU A 13 -0.13 3.48 -17.11
N ALA A 14 -0.88 3.56 -16.01
CA ALA A 14 -2.02 4.46 -15.87
C ALA A 14 -1.62 5.91 -16.17
N ARG A 15 -0.52 6.38 -15.57
CA ARG A 15 0.00 7.73 -15.82
C ARG A 15 0.38 7.95 -17.31
N ARG A 16 1.09 6.98 -17.93
CA ARG A 16 1.48 7.09 -19.35
C ARG A 16 0.29 7.06 -20.30
N ALA A 17 -0.76 6.32 -19.95
CA ALA A 17 -1.99 6.22 -20.72
C ALA A 17 -2.99 7.33 -20.37
N ALA A 18 -2.62 8.31 -19.57
CA ALA A 18 -3.47 9.41 -19.12
C ALA A 18 -4.77 8.95 -18.43
N LEU A 19 -4.76 7.79 -17.77
CA LEU A 19 -5.89 7.29 -16.99
C LEU A 19 -6.08 8.13 -15.73
N ALA A 20 -7.32 8.26 -15.29
CA ALA A 20 -7.61 8.81 -13.97
C ALA A 20 -7.06 7.85 -12.88
N VAL A 21 -6.29 8.41 -11.96
CA VAL A 21 -5.78 7.72 -10.76
C VAL A 21 -6.47 8.33 -9.55
N ARG A 22 -7.04 7.48 -8.69
CA ARG A 22 -7.77 7.90 -7.49
C ARG A 22 -6.98 7.55 -6.24
N ASP A 23 -6.93 8.49 -5.28
CA ASP A 23 -6.39 8.37 -3.93
C ASP A 23 -4.96 7.75 -3.84
N PRO A 24 -4.00 8.13 -4.71
CA PRO A 24 -2.69 7.49 -4.71
C PRO A 24 -1.91 7.73 -3.41
N GLU A 25 -2.25 8.73 -2.61
CA GLU A 25 -1.68 8.97 -1.28
C GLU A 25 -2.11 7.95 -0.23
N SER A 26 -3.17 7.17 -0.50
CA SER A 26 -3.75 6.21 0.43
C SER A 26 -2.97 4.90 0.41
N VAL A 27 -1.91 4.83 1.21
CA VAL A 27 -1.01 3.68 1.35
C VAL A 27 -1.13 3.11 2.75
N GLN A 28 -1.56 1.85 2.87
CA GLN A 28 -1.68 1.17 4.16
C GLN A 28 -0.34 0.59 4.61
N PHE A 29 0.05 0.93 5.83
CA PHE A 29 1.17 0.31 6.52
C PHE A 29 0.66 -0.78 7.45
N HIS A 30 1.19 -2.00 7.31
CA HIS A 30 0.85 -3.10 8.22
C HIS A 30 1.57 -2.91 9.56
N PRO A 31 0.84 -2.94 10.67
CA PRO A 31 1.40 -2.96 12.01
C PRO A 31 1.21 -4.35 12.67
N PRO A 32 2.26 -5.11 12.99
CA PRO A 32 3.67 -4.90 12.77
C PRO A 32 4.28 -5.79 11.68
N ALA A 33 5.43 -5.37 11.15
CA ALA A 33 6.37 -6.24 10.46
C ALA A 33 7.60 -6.51 11.35
N LEU A 34 8.25 -7.64 11.17
CA LEU A 34 9.49 -7.95 11.89
C LEU A 34 10.60 -6.99 11.44
N ASP A 35 11.19 -6.27 12.38
CA ASP A 35 12.31 -5.37 12.12
C ASP A 35 13.61 -6.17 12.11
N SER A 36 13.97 -6.65 10.95
CA SER A 36 15.11 -7.52 10.70
C SER A 36 15.84 -7.13 9.43
N ALA A 37 16.97 -7.75 9.15
CA ALA A 37 17.73 -7.56 7.91
C ALA A 37 17.05 -8.20 6.67
N LEU A 38 15.93 -8.89 6.85
CA LEU A 38 15.21 -9.51 5.74
C LEU A 38 14.52 -8.43 4.89
N ASP A 39 14.68 -8.51 3.57
CA ASP A 39 13.99 -7.65 2.59
C ASP A 39 13.23 -8.53 1.58
N PRO A 40 11.93 -8.33 1.41
CA PRO A 40 11.05 -7.42 2.15
C PRO A 40 10.88 -7.85 3.62
N ARG A 41 10.66 -6.86 4.51
CA ARG A 41 10.44 -7.13 5.94
C ARG A 41 9.22 -8.04 6.15
N PRO A 42 9.35 -9.20 6.80
CA PRO A 42 8.24 -10.13 6.95
C PRO A 42 7.12 -9.57 7.83
N LEU A 43 5.88 -9.80 7.43
CA LEU A 43 4.73 -9.40 8.24
C LEU A 43 4.52 -10.37 9.40
N LEU A 44 4.21 -9.81 10.57
CA LEU A 44 3.68 -10.55 11.70
C LEU A 44 2.15 -10.43 11.65
N THR A 45 1.48 -11.57 11.53
CA THR A 45 0.01 -11.57 11.36
C THR A 45 -0.72 -10.82 12.46
N GLU A 46 -1.80 -10.13 12.11
CA GLU A 46 -2.68 -9.44 13.05
C GLU A 46 -3.29 -10.40 14.09
N ALA A 47 -3.46 -11.68 13.73
CA ALA A 47 -3.97 -12.70 14.62
C ALA A 47 -3.14 -12.87 15.92
N LEU A 48 -1.84 -12.54 15.90
CA LEU A 48 -1.02 -12.54 17.14
C LEU A 48 -1.59 -11.54 18.16
N ARG A 49 -1.97 -10.34 17.71
CA ARG A 49 -2.57 -9.32 18.59
C ARG A 49 -3.97 -9.75 19.02
N GLY A 50 -4.73 -10.40 18.13
CA GLY A 50 -6.02 -11.02 18.48
C GLY A 50 -5.91 -12.11 19.54
N GLU A 51 -4.78 -12.80 19.60
CA GLU A 51 -4.47 -13.80 20.65
C GLU A 51 -3.83 -13.18 21.91
N GLY A 52 -3.79 -11.86 21.98
CA GLY A 52 -3.34 -11.14 23.16
C GLY A 52 -1.87 -10.69 23.15
N ALA A 53 -1.16 -10.79 22.03
CA ALA A 53 0.19 -10.25 21.95
C ALA A 53 0.18 -8.71 22.11
N HIS A 54 1.15 -8.19 22.88
CA HIS A 54 1.22 -6.78 23.26
C HIS A 54 2.35 -6.03 22.54
N LEU A 55 2.12 -4.74 22.28
CA LEU A 55 3.15 -3.84 21.78
C LEU A 55 3.83 -3.11 22.95
N LEU A 56 5.14 -3.28 23.05
CA LEU A 56 5.96 -2.72 24.10
C LEU A 56 6.94 -1.67 23.54
N ASP A 57 7.10 -0.56 24.25
CA ASP A 57 8.16 0.42 23.99
C ASP A 57 9.53 -0.09 24.51
N GLY A 58 10.59 0.71 24.32
CA GLY A 58 11.93 0.37 24.75
C GLY A 58 12.10 0.21 26.27
N ALA A 59 11.16 0.72 27.07
CA ALA A 59 11.11 0.54 28.53
C ALA A 59 10.24 -0.65 28.96
N GLY A 60 9.68 -1.39 28.01
CA GLY A 60 8.78 -2.54 28.28
C GLY A 60 7.36 -2.13 28.65
N ARG A 61 6.95 -0.88 28.42
CA ARG A 61 5.61 -0.39 28.70
C ARG A 61 4.68 -0.67 27.51
N ARG A 62 3.47 -1.17 27.80
CA ARG A 62 2.40 -1.38 26.82
C ARG A 62 1.75 -0.04 26.47
N PHE A 63 2.20 0.60 25.41
CA PHE A 63 1.84 1.98 25.07
C PHE A 63 0.50 2.15 24.36
N MET A 64 -0.05 1.09 23.76
CA MET A 64 -1.30 1.19 22.99
C MET A 64 -2.53 1.48 23.87
N LEU A 65 -2.51 1.10 25.14
CA LEU A 65 -3.60 1.37 26.09
C LEU A 65 -3.79 2.87 26.41
N ASP A 66 -2.73 3.67 26.23
CA ASP A 66 -2.80 5.13 26.41
C ASP A 66 -3.32 5.86 25.15
N VAL A 67 -3.59 5.10 24.06
CA VAL A 67 -3.87 5.65 22.73
C VAL A 67 -5.28 5.37 22.27
N HIS A 68 -5.77 4.15 22.53
CA HIS A 68 -7.07 3.68 22.03
C HIS A 68 -7.65 2.64 22.97
N ASP A 69 -8.97 2.67 23.16
CA ASP A 69 -9.68 1.76 24.08
C ASP A 69 -9.46 0.29 23.71
N ASP A 70 -9.40 -0.03 22.41
CA ASP A 70 -9.13 -1.38 21.92
C ASP A 70 -7.63 -1.77 21.97
N GLY A 71 -6.76 -0.88 22.47
CA GLY A 71 -5.33 -1.15 22.58
C GLY A 71 -4.70 -1.59 21.25
N GLU A 72 -4.08 -2.77 21.23
CA GLU A 72 -3.43 -3.35 20.05
C GLU A 72 -4.41 -3.78 18.95
N LEU A 73 -5.71 -3.85 19.24
CA LEU A 73 -6.76 -4.17 18.26
C LEU A 73 -7.34 -2.92 17.59
N ALA A 74 -6.84 -1.73 17.92
CA ALA A 74 -7.17 -0.49 17.24
C ALA A 74 -6.97 -0.59 15.72
N PRO A 75 -7.61 0.30 14.91
CA PRO A 75 -7.43 0.34 13.47
C PRO A 75 -5.96 0.35 13.05
N ARG A 76 -5.65 -0.31 11.95
CA ARG A 76 -4.25 -0.52 11.49
C ARG A 76 -3.45 0.77 11.35
N ASP A 77 -4.07 1.82 10.85
CA ASP A 77 -3.44 3.13 10.70
C ASP A 77 -3.05 3.74 12.06
N VAL A 78 -3.91 3.57 13.09
CA VAL A 78 -3.63 4.03 14.46
C VAL A 78 -2.43 3.27 15.02
N VAL A 79 -2.44 1.94 14.95
CA VAL A 79 -1.34 1.10 15.47
C VAL A 79 -0.04 1.38 14.72
N ALA A 80 -0.08 1.47 13.39
CA ALA A 80 1.12 1.76 12.59
C ALA A 80 1.73 3.13 12.96
N ARG A 81 0.89 4.18 13.13
CA ARG A 81 1.34 5.50 13.57
C ARG A 81 1.99 5.46 14.95
N GLN A 82 1.44 4.69 15.88
CA GLN A 82 2.00 4.63 17.23
C GLN A 82 3.31 3.85 17.26
N ILE A 83 3.42 2.72 16.56
CA ILE A 83 4.71 2.03 16.41
C ILE A 83 5.75 2.99 15.80
N TRP A 84 5.39 3.71 14.72
CA TRP A 84 6.29 4.67 14.09
C TRP A 84 6.74 5.78 15.05
N LYS A 85 5.81 6.34 15.84
CA LYS A 85 6.13 7.39 16.85
C LYS A 85 7.06 6.85 17.94
N GLN A 86 6.76 5.67 18.51
CA GLN A 86 7.58 5.09 19.57
C GLN A 86 8.99 4.75 19.08
N ARG A 87 9.13 4.26 17.85
CA ARG A 87 10.44 3.95 17.25
C ARG A 87 11.38 5.15 17.15
N ARG A 88 10.88 6.38 17.17
CA ARG A 88 11.71 7.60 17.22
C ARG A 88 12.37 7.81 18.58
N HIS A 89 11.87 7.13 19.60
CA HIS A 89 12.38 7.22 20.98
C HIS A 89 13.14 5.98 21.43
N GLY A 90 13.03 4.89 20.67
CA GLY A 90 13.70 3.63 20.98
C GLY A 90 13.09 2.44 20.25
N PRO A 91 13.58 1.22 20.51
CA PRO A 91 13.05 0.02 19.89
C PRO A 91 11.61 -0.23 20.33
N VAL A 92 10.82 -0.85 19.43
CA VAL A 92 9.46 -1.31 19.71
C VAL A 92 9.42 -2.81 19.50
N HIS A 93 8.74 -3.52 20.38
CA HIS A 93 8.65 -4.97 20.35
C HIS A 93 7.20 -5.44 20.37
N LEU A 94 6.95 -6.58 19.73
CA LEU A 94 5.76 -7.38 19.96
C LEU A 94 6.08 -8.49 20.94
N ASP A 95 5.39 -8.51 22.06
CA ASP A 95 5.46 -9.59 23.04
C ASP A 95 4.36 -10.61 22.74
N ALA A 96 4.74 -11.76 22.21
CA ALA A 96 3.86 -12.88 21.92
C ALA A 96 4.13 -14.10 22.79
N ARG A 97 4.95 -13.96 23.84
CA ARG A 97 5.42 -15.06 24.71
C ARG A 97 4.27 -15.75 25.45
N MET A 98 3.15 -15.06 25.69
CA MET A 98 1.97 -15.65 26.33
C MET A 98 1.34 -16.80 25.53
N ILE A 99 1.59 -16.89 24.20
CA ILE A 99 1.11 -18.01 23.38
C ILE A 99 1.82 -19.32 23.76
N GLY A 100 3.05 -19.20 24.24
CA GLY A 100 3.82 -20.29 24.84
C GLY A 100 4.15 -21.43 23.86
N PRO A 101 4.19 -22.68 24.37
CA PRO A 101 4.63 -23.83 23.59
C PRO A 101 3.82 -24.13 22.33
N ALA A 102 2.55 -23.69 22.27
CA ALA A 102 1.68 -23.88 21.12
C ALA A 102 2.00 -22.95 19.92
N PHE A 103 2.93 -22.01 20.09
CA PHE A 103 3.24 -21.00 19.06
C PHE A 103 3.59 -21.61 17.68
N PRO A 104 4.48 -22.62 17.58
CA PRO A 104 4.86 -23.20 16.28
C PRO A 104 3.68 -23.82 15.52
N GLU A 105 2.77 -24.46 16.27
CA GLU A 105 1.59 -25.12 15.70
C GLU A 105 0.53 -24.10 15.28
N ARG A 106 0.27 -23.09 16.12
CA ARG A 106 -0.76 -22.07 15.88
C ARG A 106 -0.36 -21.03 14.83
N PHE A 107 0.92 -20.70 14.78
CA PHE A 107 1.47 -19.66 13.88
C PHE A 107 2.69 -20.14 13.11
N PRO A 108 2.60 -21.23 12.32
CA PRO A 108 3.75 -21.86 11.68
C PRO A 108 4.54 -20.94 10.77
N THR A 109 3.84 -20.05 10.04
CA THR A 109 4.50 -19.06 9.16
C THR A 109 5.30 -18.04 9.95
N VAL A 110 4.74 -17.50 11.05
CA VAL A 110 5.46 -16.52 11.88
C VAL A 110 6.62 -17.20 12.62
N TRP A 111 6.41 -18.45 13.06
CA TRP A 111 7.47 -19.27 13.64
C TRP A 111 8.66 -19.39 12.69
N ALA A 112 8.42 -19.83 11.45
CA ALA A 112 9.48 -19.97 10.45
C ALA A 112 10.18 -18.63 10.14
N ILE A 113 9.44 -17.52 10.10
CA ILE A 113 10.00 -16.18 9.92
C ILE A 113 10.92 -15.80 11.09
N ALA A 114 10.46 -15.99 12.32
CA ALA A 114 11.23 -15.66 13.52
C ALA A 114 12.51 -16.49 13.62
N GLN A 115 12.42 -17.80 13.35
CA GLN A 115 13.60 -18.69 13.33
C GLN A 115 14.64 -18.25 12.29
N ARG A 116 14.21 -17.80 11.10
CA ARG A 116 15.14 -17.26 10.09
C ARG A 116 15.82 -15.97 10.54
N ALA A 117 15.19 -15.23 11.45
CA ALA A 117 15.77 -14.03 12.08
C ALA A 117 16.57 -14.34 13.35
N GLY A 118 16.70 -15.62 13.74
CA GLY A 118 17.40 -16.04 14.95
C GLY A 118 16.63 -15.79 16.25
N LEU A 119 15.28 -15.67 16.17
CA LEU A 119 14.40 -15.37 17.30
C LEU A 119 13.48 -16.55 17.63
N ASP A 120 13.21 -16.74 18.91
CA ASP A 120 12.18 -17.66 19.41
C ASP A 120 11.01 -16.88 20.04
N PRO A 121 9.85 -16.78 19.37
CA PRO A 121 8.72 -16.00 19.87
C PRO A 121 8.15 -16.46 21.22
N ARG A 122 8.54 -17.64 21.71
CA ARG A 122 8.11 -18.17 23.01
C ARG A 122 8.88 -17.55 24.18
N VAL A 123 10.07 -17.01 23.92
CA VAL A 123 10.97 -16.47 24.94
C VAL A 123 11.52 -15.09 24.59
N ASP A 124 11.61 -14.75 23.29
CA ASP A 124 12.13 -13.48 22.81
C ASP A 124 11.03 -12.47 22.51
N LEU A 125 11.32 -11.21 22.75
CA LEU A 125 10.55 -10.09 22.22
C LEU A 125 10.86 -9.91 20.75
N LEU A 126 9.84 -9.79 19.89
CA LEU A 126 10.00 -9.60 18.46
C LEU A 126 10.17 -8.10 18.15
N PRO A 127 11.33 -7.64 17.65
CA PRO A 127 11.49 -6.26 17.23
C PRO A 127 10.59 -5.96 16.04
N VAL A 128 9.87 -4.82 16.07
CA VAL A 128 8.87 -4.51 15.06
C VAL A 128 8.95 -3.09 14.52
N SER A 129 8.52 -2.95 13.26
CA SER A 129 8.29 -1.67 12.60
C SER A 129 7.02 -1.74 11.75
N PRO A 130 6.39 -0.63 11.38
CA PRO A 130 5.42 -0.64 10.31
C PRO A 130 6.10 -1.00 8.98
N ALA A 131 5.36 -1.60 8.06
CA ALA A 131 5.84 -1.81 6.68
C ALA A 131 4.72 -1.51 5.69
N GLN A 132 5.06 -0.92 4.55
CA GLN A 132 4.11 -0.72 3.46
C GLN A 132 3.56 -2.09 3.04
N HIS A 133 2.23 -2.15 2.90
CA HIS A 133 1.53 -3.43 2.77
C HIS A 133 0.51 -3.47 1.65
N PHE A 134 -0.29 -2.44 1.50
CA PHE A 134 -1.36 -2.38 0.50
C PHE A 134 -1.56 -0.95 0.02
N HIS A 135 -1.83 -0.80 -1.29
CA HIS A 135 -2.16 0.48 -1.88
C HIS A 135 -3.66 0.56 -2.16
N MET A 136 -4.39 1.41 -1.43
CA MET A 136 -5.83 1.60 -1.62
C MET A 136 -6.14 2.49 -2.83
N GLY A 137 -5.20 3.37 -3.19
CA GLY A 137 -5.25 4.12 -4.43
C GLY A 137 -4.97 3.26 -5.65
N GLY A 138 -5.21 3.80 -6.84
CA GLY A 138 -4.98 3.08 -8.09
C GLY A 138 -5.71 3.69 -9.26
N VAL A 139 -5.84 2.93 -10.35
CA VAL A 139 -6.65 3.33 -11.50
C VAL A 139 -8.10 3.51 -11.05
N ALA A 140 -8.66 4.70 -11.27
CA ALA A 140 -10.04 4.98 -10.89
C ALA A 140 -11.00 4.12 -11.73
N THR A 141 -11.92 3.42 -11.04
CA THR A 141 -12.92 2.58 -11.70
C THR A 141 -14.32 2.85 -11.17
N ASP A 142 -15.33 2.50 -11.98
CA ASP A 142 -16.71 2.40 -11.56
C ASP A 142 -17.01 1.03 -10.91
N ALA A 143 -18.29 0.77 -10.60
CA ALA A 143 -18.73 -0.47 -9.98
C ALA A 143 -18.59 -1.72 -10.87
N GLU A 144 -18.41 -1.55 -12.17
CA GLU A 144 -18.18 -2.58 -13.18
C GLU A 144 -16.69 -2.73 -13.54
N GLY A 145 -15.80 -1.99 -12.87
CA GLY A 145 -14.37 -2.01 -13.13
C GLY A 145 -13.94 -1.25 -14.39
N ARG A 146 -14.82 -0.41 -14.98
CA ARG A 146 -14.49 0.41 -16.14
C ARG A 146 -13.59 1.56 -15.74
N THR A 147 -12.58 1.83 -16.55
CA THR A 147 -11.66 2.97 -16.36
C THR A 147 -12.09 4.19 -17.16
N SER A 148 -11.36 5.30 -17.02
CA SER A 148 -11.56 6.50 -17.86
C SER A 148 -11.22 6.26 -19.34
N LEU A 149 -10.56 5.15 -19.71
CA LEU A 149 -10.26 4.78 -21.08
C LEU A 149 -11.28 3.76 -21.58
N PRO A 150 -12.08 4.07 -22.64
CA PRO A 150 -13.03 3.13 -23.20
C PRO A 150 -12.37 1.80 -23.61
N GLY A 151 -12.98 0.67 -23.26
CA GLY A 151 -12.45 -0.67 -23.55
C GLY A 151 -11.46 -1.20 -22.52
N LEU A 152 -10.95 -0.37 -21.60
CA LEU A 152 -10.05 -0.81 -20.55
C LEU A 152 -10.80 -1.02 -19.22
N ARG A 153 -10.47 -2.10 -18.52
CA ARG A 153 -10.97 -2.46 -17.19
C ARG A 153 -9.80 -2.62 -16.23
N ALA A 154 -10.07 -2.37 -14.94
CA ALA A 154 -9.12 -2.65 -13.87
C ALA A 154 -9.83 -3.22 -12.64
N CYS A 155 -9.16 -4.14 -11.93
CA CYS A 155 -9.63 -4.69 -10.66
C CYS A 155 -8.44 -5.12 -9.78
N GLY A 156 -8.73 -5.48 -8.53
CA GLY A 156 -7.71 -5.82 -7.53
C GLY A 156 -6.90 -4.61 -7.11
N GLU A 157 -5.72 -4.81 -6.54
CA GLU A 157 -4.88 -3.73 -5.97
C GLU A 157 -4.42 -2.68 -7.00
N ALA A 158 -4.49 -2.98 -8.31
CA ALA A 158 -4.18 -2.00 -9.35
C ALA A 158 -5.29 -0.94 -9.53
N ALA A 159 -6.51 -1.23 -9.06
CA ALA A 159 -7.67 -0.37 -9.18
C ALA A 159 -7.98 0.35 -7.86
N SER A 160 -8.53 1.55 -7.95
CA SER A 160 -9.19 2.23 -6.85
C SER A 160 -10.70 2.25 -7.13
N THR A 161 -11.43 1.34 -6.51
CA THR A 161 -12.90 1.22 -6.62
C THR A 161 -13.62 2.14 -5.64
N GLY A 162 -12.91 2.69 -4.65
CA GLY A 162 -13.44 3.42 -3.52
C GLY A 162 -13.85 2.54 -2.33
N LEU A 163 -13.92 1.20 -2.50
CA LEU A 163 -14.36 0.26 -1.44
C LEU A 163 -13.55 0.38 -0.14
N HIS A 164 -12.24 0.55 -0.27
CA HIS A 164 -11.34 0.55 0.88
C HIS A 164 -11.20 1.91 1.57
N GLY A 165 -11.65 2.99 0.92
CA GLY A 165 -11.44 4.34 1.43
C GLY A 165 -9.98 4.58 1.77
N ALA A 166 -9.72 5.25 2.90
CA ALA A 166 -8.36 5.56 3.34
C ALA A 166 -7.74 4.50 4.28
N ASN A 167 -8.45 3.41 4.59
CA ASN A 167 -7.95 2.36 5.49
C ASN A 167 -8.65 1.01 5.25
N ARG A 168 -7.98 0.10 4.54
CA ARG A 168 -8.53 -1.19 4.16
C ARG A 168 -8.71 -2.14 5.34
N LEU A 169 -9.88 -2.77 5.43
CA LEU A 169 -10.11 -3.89 6.35
C LEU A 169 -9.29 -5.12 5.94
N ALA A 170 -8.84 -5.87 6.93
CA ALA A 170 -8.07 -7.09 6.73
C ALA A 170 -8.79 -8.05 5.76
N SER A 171 -8.03 -8.63 4.82
CA SER A 171 -8.48 -9.62 3.82
C SER A 171 -9.51 -9.14 2.80
N ASN A 172 -10.10 -7.94 2.91
CA ASN A 172 -11.12 -7.44 1.99
C ASN A 172 -10.61 -7.27 0.55
N SER A 173 -9.31 -7.08 0.35
CA SER A 173 -8.72 -6.98 -0.99
C SER A 173 -8.89 -8.24 -1.83
N LEU A 174 -8.89 -9.42 -1.20
CA LEU A 174 -9.11 -10.69 -1.91
C LEU A 174 -10.57 -10.80 -2.37
N LEU A 175 -11.51 -10.41 -1.51
CA LEU A 175 -12.94 -10.38 -1.85
C LEU A 175 -13.23 -9.36 -2.95
N GLU A 176 -12.65 -8.17 -2.87
CA GLU A 176 -12.76 -7.15 -3.91
C GLU A 176 -12.30 -7.69 -5.27
N GLY A 177 -11.09 -8.28 -5.31
CA GLY A 177 -10.53 -8.84 -6.54
C GLY A 177 -11.43 -9.90 -7.16
N LEU A 178 -12.01 -10.78 -6.35
CA LEU A 178 -12.96 -11.82 -6.82
C LEU A 178 -14.26 -11.21 -7.36
N VAL A 179 -14.87 -10.27 -6.63
CA VAL A 179 -16.14 -9.65 -7.01
C VAL A 179 -16.00 -8.83 -8.28
N PHE A 180 -15.00 -7.94 -8.33
CA PHE A 180 -14.79 -7.10 -9.52
C PHE A 180 -14.30 -7.92 -10.72
N GLY A 181 -13.46 -8.94 -10.50
CA GLY A 181 -13.07 -9.87 -11.55
C GLY A 181 -14.28 -10.60 -12.16
N ALA A 182 -15.22 -11.06 -11.33
CA ALA A 182 -16.45 -11.70 -11.79
C ALA A 182 -17.37 -10.73 -12.57
N ARG A 183 -17.52 -9.48 -12.09
CA ARG A 183 -18.30 -8.44 -12.78
C ARG A 183 -17.72 -8.12 -14.16
N ILE A 184 -16.40 -7.91 -14.24
CA ILE A 184 -15.71 -7.66 -15.51
C ILE A 184 -15.88 -8.85 -16.45
N ALA A 185 -15.72 -10.09 -15.97
CA ALA A 185 -15.89 -11.29 -16.78
C ALA A 185 -17.30 -11.41 -17.34
N ALA A 186 -18.34 -11.12 -16.55
CA ALA A 186 -19.72 -11.13 -17.00
C ALA A 186 -19.95 -10.09 -18.11
N GLU A 187 -19.48 -8.85 -17.91
CA GLU A 187 -19.62 -7.80 -18.94
C GLU A 187 -18.88 -8.14 -20.23
N LEU A 188 -17.66 -8.71 -20.14
CA LEU A 188 -16.88 -9.09 -21.32
C LEU A 188 -17.50 -10.31 -22.05
N GLY A 189 -18.17 -11.19 -21.32
CA GLY A 189 -18.88 -12.34 -21.91
C GLY A 189 -20.02 -11.94 -22.85
N ASP A 190 -20.60 -10.75 -22.63
CA ASP A 190 -21.67 -10.21 -23.47
C ASP A 190 -21.15 -9.42 -24.70
N LEU A 191 -19.84 -9.19 -24.77
CA LEU A 191 -19.23 -8.52 -25.92
C LEU A 191 -19.07 -9.48 -27.09
N ALA A 192 -19.49 -9.06 -28.28
CA ALA A 192 -19.17 -9.81 -29.50
C ALA A 192 -17.63 -9.92 -29.65
N PRO A 193 -17.12 -11.07 -30.08
CA PRO A 193 -15.68 -11.21 -30.35
C PRO A 193 -15.26 -10.14 -31.36
N PRO A 194 -14.04 -9.58 -31.24
CA PRO A 194 -13.56 -8.56 -32.18
C PRO A 194 -13.60 -9.10 -33.60
N THR A 195 -14.26 -8.37 -34.50
CA THR A 195 -14.41 -8.73 -35.92
C THR A 195 -13.12 -8.54 -36.72
N THR A 196 -12.13 -7.87 -36.15
CA THR A 196 -10.81 -7.72 -36.76
C THR A 196 -9.85 -8.71 -36.13
N ALA A 197 -9.29 -9.60 -36.94
CA ALA A 197 -8.11 -10.38 -36.52
C ALA A 197 -7.05 -9.38 -36.01
N VAL A 198 -6.63 -9.55 -34.77
CA VAL A 198 -5.44 -8.85 -34.26
C VAL A 198 -4.31 -9.22 -35.22
N ALA A 199 -3.75 -8.24 -35.91
CA ALA A 199 -2.60 -8.49 -36.77
C ALA A 199 -1.55 -9.24 -35.94
N ASP A 200 -1.10 -10.36 -36.44
CA ASP A 200 -0.11 -11.22 -35.77
C ASP A 200 1.22 -10.46 -35.70
N THR A 201 1.33 -9.56 -34.73
CA THR A 201 2.57 -8.86 -34.48
C THR A 201 3.42 -9.82 -33.66
N THR A 202 4.21 -10.65 -34.34
CA THR A 202 5.23 -11.45 -33.69
C THR A 202 6.26 -10.50 -33.07
N VAL A 203 6.11 -10.23 -31.78
CA VAL A 203 7.16 -9.59 -31.01
C VAL A 203 8.25 -10.64 -30.77
N PRO A 204 9.49 -10.45 -31.26
CA PRO A 204 10.55 -11.42 -31.01
C PRO A 204 10.66 -11.68 -29.51
N ALA A 205 10.82 -12.93 -29.09
CA ALA A 205 10.99 -13.30 -27.68
C ALA A 205 12.15 -12.53 -27.01
N THR A 206 13.18 -12.14 -27.78
CA THR A 206 14.27 -11.28 -27.36
C THR A 206 13.85 -9.82 -27.04
N ALA A 207 12.72 -9.34 -27.57
CA ALA A 207 12.15 -8.05 -27.20
C ALA A 207 11.33 -8.11 -25.90
N LEU A 208 11.03 -9.32 -25.45
CA LEU A 208 10.39 -9.65 -24.17
C LEU A 208 11.42 -10.08 -23.13
N ASP A 209 12.69 -9.81 -23.37
CA ASP A 209 13.77 -10.01 -22.38
C ASP A 209 13.55 -9.02 -21.23
N VAL A 210 12.43 -9.24 -20.54
CA VAL A 210 12.19 -8.78 -19.20
C VAL A 210 13.11 -9.66 -18.37
N ASP A 211 14.26 -9.14 -18.01
CA ASP A 211 15.20 -9.79 -17.11
C ASP A 211 14.49 -9.96 -15.74
N LEU A 212 13.63 -10.99 -15.66
CA LEU A 212 12.92 -11.38 -14.43
C LEU A 212 13.92 -11.85 -13.34
N ASP A 213 15.17 -12.15 -13.72
CA ASP A 213 16.25 -12.55 -12.84
C ASP A 213 17.08 -11.37 -12.32
N ARG A 214 16.89 -10.16 -12.83
CA ARG A 214 17.34 -8.97 -12.12
C ARG A 214 16.45 -8.73 -10.90
N ARG A 215 16.49 -9.67 -9.98
CA ARG A 215 16.25 -9.37 -8.57
C ARG A 215 17.04 -8.11 -8.31
N HIS A 216 16.37 -7.09 -7.86
CA HIS A 216 16.89 -5.78 -7.53
C HIS A 216 18.40 -5.86 -7.25
N THR A 217 19.20 -5.84 -8.30
CA THR A 217 20.63 -5.59 -8.14
C THR A 217 20.68 -4.27 -7.43
N ALA A 218 21.32 -4.25 -6.27
CA ALA A 218 21.44 -3.11 -5.41
C ALA A 218 21.69 -1.85 -6.25
N ASP A 219 20.62 -1.16 -6.64
CA ASP A 219 20.71 0.13 -7.32
C ASP A 219 20.64 1.18 -6.22
N PRO A 220 21.77 1.85 -5.90
CA PRO A 220 21.82 2.85 -4.85
C PRO A 220 20.73 3.92 -4.99
N ALA A 221 20.34 4.26 -6.22
CA ALA A 221 19.29 5.27 -6.45
C ALA A 221 17.90 4.74 -6.10
N ILE A 222 17.62 3.44 -6.28
CA ILE A 222 16.38 2.81 -5.79
C ILE A 222 16.36 2.79 -4.27
N ASP A 223 17.45 2.42 -3.63
CA ASP A 223 17.53 2.38 -2.16
C ASP A 223 17.38 3.79 -1.56
N GLU A 224 17.98 4.79 -2.20
CA GLU A 224 17.81 6.19 -1.81
C GLU A 224 16.34 6.65 -1.99
N LEU A 225 15.69 6.31 -3.12
CA LEU A 225 14.27 6.60 -3.32
C LEU A 225 13.39 5.94 -2.25
N ARG A 226 13.67 4.66 -1.91
CA ARG A 226 12.96 3.94 -0.83
C ARG A 226 13.11 4.66 0.52
N ALA A 227 14.31 5.13 0.84
CA ALA A 227 14.59 5.88 2.07
C ALA A 227 13.82 7.21 2.09
N VAL A 228 13.87 7.98 1.01
CA VAL A 228 13.11 9.24 0.88
C VAL A 228 11.61 9.01 1.06
N MET A 229 11.05 8.00 0.40
CA MET A 229 9.63 7.66 0.51
C MET A 229 9.26 7.21 1.93
N TRP A 230 10.11 6.41 2.58
CA TRP A 230 9.88 5.98 3.95
C TRP A 230 9.91 7.15 4.95
N ASP A 231 10.93 8.00 4.87
CA ASP A 231 11.17 9.04 5.88
C ASP A 231 10.23 10.24 5.74
N ARG A 232 9.86 10.61 4.50
CA ARG A 232 9.14 11.85 4.21
C ARG A 232 7.70 11.66 3.72
N VAL A 233 7.40 10.53 3.10
CA VAL A 233 6.09 10.21 2.49
C VAL A 233 5.40 9.02 3.18
N GLY A 234 6.05 8.43 4.18
CA GLY A 234 5.61 7.23 4.88
C GLY A 234 4.40 7.43 5.79
N VAL A 235 4.51 6.91 7.02
CA VAL A 235 3.39 6.79 7.97
C VAL A 235 2.89 8.15 8.48
N VAL A 236 3.81 9.11 8.67
CA VAL A 236 3.50 10.46 9.17
C VAL A 236 4.13 11.49 8.24
N ARG A 237 3.33 12.41 7.78
CA ARG A 237 3.64 13.37 6.72
C ARG A 237 3.51 14.81 7.21
N HIS A 238 4.20 15.73 6.56
CA HIS A 238 4.01 17.19 6.70
C HIS A 238 4.45 17.88 5.41
N ALA A 239 3.96 19.10 5.15
CA ALA A 239 4.17 19.81 3.88
C ALA A 239 5.64 19.92 3.49
N ASP A 240 6.51 20.35 4.44
CA ASP A 240 7.93 20.55 4.14
C ASP A 240 8.64 19.22 3.81
N GLY A 241 8.29 18.13 4.51
CA GLY A 241 8.80 16.80 4.20
C GLY A 241 8.38 16.31 2.81
N LEU A 242 7.11 16.53 2.45
CA LEU A 242 6.59 16.17 1.14
C LEU A 242 7.21 17.01 0.01
N ARG A 243 7.44 18.31 0.21
CA ARG A 243 8.15 19.17 -0.76
C ARG A 243 9.59 18.71 -0.95
N ALA A 244 10.31 18.48 0.17
CA ALA A 244 11.67 17.96 0.10
C ALA A 244 11.74 16.58 -0.54
N ALA A 245 10.74 15.69 -0.31
CA ALA A 245 10.67 14.42 -1.01
C ALA A 245 10.53 14.61 -2.53
N ARG A 246 9.73 15.57 -2.96
CA ARG A 246 9.56 15.88 -4.39
C ARG A 246 10.88 16.34 -5.03
N GLU A 247 11.61 17.24 -4.37
CA GLU A 247 12.92 17.70 -4.84
C GLU A 247 13.91 16.52 -4.98
N GLU A 248 13.92 15.60 -4.01
CA GLU A 248 14.78 14.42 -4.06
C GLU A 248 14.36 13.42 -5.15
N ILE A 249 13.05 13.23 -5.37
CA ILE A 249 12.53 12.41 -6.47
C ILE A 249 12.99 12.98 -7.81
N ASP A 250 12.89 14.32 -7.99
CA ASP A 250 13.32 15.00 -9.21
C ASP A 250 14.86 14.89 -9.40
N ARG A 251 15.64 14.97 -8.32
CA ARG A 251 17.10 14.76 -8.33
C ARG A 251 17.50 13.34 -8.74
N LEU A 252 16.75 12.34 -8.28
CA LEU A 252 17.00 10.92 -8.59
C LEU A 252 16.54 10.52 -10.00
N ALA A 253 15.67 11.31 -10.62
CA ALA A 253 15.05 10.97 -11.90
C ALA A 253 16.04 10.63 -13.02
N PRO A 254 17.16 11.36 -13.24
CA PRO A 254 18.10 11.01 -14.31
C PRO A 254 18.72 9.61 -14.14
N ALA A 255 19.06 9.21 -12.91
CA ALA A 255 19.63 7.90 -12.62
C ALA A 255 18.60 6.78 -12.83
N LEU A 256 17.38 6.97 -12.32
CA LEU A 256 16.31 5.95 -12.35
C LEU A 256 15.61 5.86 -13.72
N ALA A 257 15.64 6.92 -14.53
CA ALA A 257 14.98 6.92 -15.85
C ALA A 257 15.65 5.97 -16.87
N SER A 258 16.87 5.51 -16.61
CA SER A 258 17.64 4.64 -17.51
C SER A 258 17.03 3.25 -17.66
N HIS A 259 16.26 2.76 -16.68
CA HIS A 259 15.67 1.42 -16.71
C HIS A 259 14.16 1.39 -16.35
N PRO A 260 13.41 0.36 -16.83
CA PRO A 260 11.95 0.32 -16.69
C PRO A 260 11.45 0.40 -15.24
N THR A 261 12.06 -0.36 -14.33
CA THR A 261 11.69 -0.39 -12.90
C THR A 261 11.86 0.99 -12.27
N GLY A 262 13.01 1.65 -12.51
CA GLY A 262 13.26 2.99 -11.99
C GLY A 262 12.23 4.00 -12.48
N ARG A 263 11.86 3.98 -13.76
CA ARG A 263 10.81 4.84 -14.32
C ARG A 263 9.44 4.59 -13.67
N ASN A 264 9.11 3.34 -13.39
CA ASN A 264 7.84 3.00 -12.73
C ASN A 264 7.81 3.49 -11.28
N LEU A 265 8.89 3.28 -10.54
CA LEU A 265 9.01 3.75 -9.15
C LEU A 265 8.97 5.27 -9.05
N LEU A 266 9.64 5.99 -9.96
CA LEU A 266 9.57 7.45 -10.06
C LEU A 266 8.13 7.93 -10.31
N ALA A 267 7.41 7.29 -11.23
CA ALA A 267 6.04 7.64 -11.53
C ALA A 267 5.13 7.47 -10.32
N ALA A 268 5.25 6.35 -9.60
CA ALA A 268 4.48 6.09 -8.39
C ALA A 268 4.86 7.04 -7.25
N ALA A 269 6.15 7.26 -7.01
CA ALA A 269 6.63 8.18 -5.98
C ALA A 269 6.11 9.60 -6.22
N GLY A 270 6.16 10.08 -7.46
CA GLY A 270 5.63 11.38 -7.84
C GLY A 270 4.11 11.50 -7.63
N LEU A 271 3.33 10.46 -8.01
CA LEU A 271 1.88 10.42 -7.80
C LEU A 271 1.52 10.44 -6.31
N VAL A 272 2.13 9.56 -5.51
CA VAL A 272 1.86 9.46 -4.07
C VAL A 272 2.24 10.76 -3.35
N THR A 273 3.42 11.31 -3.64
CA THR A 273 3.92 12.53 -3.00
C THR A 273 3.09 13.75 -3.39
N GLY A 274 2.74 13.89 -4.67
CA GLY A 274 1.92 14.99 -5.19
C GLY A 274 0.51 14.98 -4.61
N ALA A 275 -0.14 13.82 -4.58
CA ALA A 275 -1.46 13.66 -3.99
C ALA A 275 -1.44 13.91 -2.46
N ALA A 276 -0.44 13.37 -1.76
CA ALA A 276 -0.28 13.59 -0.32
C ALA A 276 -0.04 15.07 0.04
N LEU A 277 0.63 15.81 -0.83
CA LEU A 277 0.83 17.27 -0.65
C LEU A 277 -0.47 18.04 -0.89
N GLY A 278 -1.25 17.64 -1.91
CA GLY A 278 -2.51 18.29 -2.26
C GLY A 278 -3.66 18.00 -1.30
N ARG A 279 -3.64 16.86 -0.59
CA ARG A 279 -4.66 16.51 0.41
C ARG A 279 -4.33 17.14 1.77
N GLU A 280 -5.01 18.21 2.12
CA GLU A 280 -4.79 18.98 3.35
C GLU A 280 -5.70 18.54 4.50
N GLU A 281 -5.73 17.23 4.76
CA GLU A 281 -6.45 16.60 5.88
C GLU A 281 -5.68 15.40 6.42
N SER A 282 -6.17 14.79 7.51
CA SER A 282 -5.75 13.47 7.99
C SER A 282 -6.92 12.51 7.99
N ARG A 283 -6.80 11.39 7.24
CA ARG A 283 -7.84 10.38 7.11
C ARG A 283 -7.23 8.98 6.93
N GLY A 284 -7.52 8.07 7.85
CA GLY A 284 -7.01 6.70 7.81
C GLY A 284 -5.48 6.65 7.70
N SER A 285 -4.97 6.01 6.66
CA SER A 285 -3.53 5.87 6.43
C SER A 285 -2.84 7.15 5.94
N HIS A 286 -3.60 8.13 5.41
CA HIS A 286 -3.07 9.45 5.07
C HIS A 286 -3.08 10.33 6.33
N HIS A 287 -1.93 10.56 6.94
CA HIS A 287 -1.81 11.37 8.14
C HIS A 287 -0.82 12.52 7.97
N ARG A 288 -1.35 13.75 8.08
CA ARG A 288 -0.63 15.02 8.00
C ARG A 288 -0.60 15.68 9.38
N VAL A 289 0.58 15.87 9.96
CA VAL A 289 0.67 16.54 11.28
C VAL A 289 0.34 18.04 11.22
N ASP A 290 0.51 18.64 10.06
CA ASP A 290 0.15 20.02 9.76
C ASP A 290 -1.35 20.20 9.39
N HIS A 291 -2.07 19.08 9.12
CA HIS A 291 -3.51 19.02 8.86
C HIS A 291 -4.10 17.83 9.60
N ALA A 292 -4.12 17.87 10.92
CA ALA A 292 -4.43 16.71 11.78
C ALA A 292 -5.91 16.28 11.78
N THR A 293 -6.82 17.14 11.32
CA THR A 293 -8.26 16.87 11.30
C THR A 293 -8.71 16.34 9.95
N ALA A 294 -9.74 15.50 9.97
CA ALA A 294 -10.39 15.05 8.74
C ALA A 294 -11.36 16.11 8.22
N ASP A 295 -11.45 16.25 6.91
CA ASP A 295 -12.46 17.10 6.28
C ASP A 295 -13.85 16.48 6.51
N PRO A 296 -14.86 17.25 6.98
CA PRO A 296 -16.23 16.74 7.16
C PRO A 296 -16.92 16.37 5.84
N ALA A 297 -16.47 16.92 4.71
CA ALA A 297 -16.97 16.62 3.36
C ALA A 297 -15.85 15.97 2.53
N PRO A 298 -15.52 14.68 2.78
CA PRO A 298 -14.38 14.05 2.14
C PRO A 298 -14.63 13.82 0.65
N ASP A 299 -13.68 14.29 -0.16
CA ASP A 299 -13.61 13.96 -1.57
C ASP A 299 -12.46 12.99 -1.85
N HIS A 300 -12.57 12.29 -2.98
CA HIS A 300 -11.44 11.53 -3.52
C HIS A 300 -10.41 12.45 -4.14
N THR A 301 -9.13 12.18 -3.92
CA THR A 301 -8.08 12.77 -4.74
C THR A 301 -8.12 12.09 -6.11
N VAL A 302 -8.39 12.85 -7.17
CA VAL A 302 -8.36 12.32 -8.53
C VAL A 302 -7.31 13.07 -9.35
N ILE A 303 -6.31 12.34 -9.81
CA ILE A 303 -5.29 12.87 -10.73
C ILE A 303 -5.66 12.40 -12.14
N SER A 304 -5.99 13.36 -12.99
CA SER A 304 -6.24 13.13 -14.42
C SER A 304 -5.24 13.94 -15.25
N HIS A 305 -4.94 13.48 -16.45
CA HIS A 305 -4.14 14.25 -17.39
C HIS A 305 -4.93 15.46 -17.89
N PRO A 306 -4.31 16.64 -18.16
CA PRO A 306 -5.01 17.84 -18.60
C PRO A 306 -5.75 17.71 -19.95
N ASP A 307 -5.49 16.67 -20.73
CA ASP A 307 -6.22 16.35 -21.98
C ASP A 307 -6.92 14.97 -21.90
N PRO A 308 -7.93 14.77 -21.07
CA PRO A 308 -8.74 13.57 -21.16
C PRO A 308 -9.97 13.84 -21.99
N VAL A 309 -10.34 12.90 -22.83
CA VAL A 309 -11.75 12.77 -23.26
C VAL A 309 -12.57 12.64 -21.98
N ALA A 310 -13.29 13.69 -21.61
CA ALA A 310 -14.05 13.76 -20.38
C ALA A 310 -15.14 12.68 -20.40
N VAL A 311 -14.90 11.58 -19.70
CA VAL A 311 -15.95 10.64 -19.30
C VAL A 311 -16.30 11.00 -17.86
N PRO A 312 -17.53 11.47 -17.58
CA PRO A 312 -17.95 11.70 -16.21
C PRO A 312 -17.87 10.39 -15.43
N LEU A 313 -17.05 10.38 -14.37
CA LEU A 313 -17.06 9.26 -13.43
C LEU A 313 -18.42 9.28 -12.72
N PRO A 314 -19.14 8.15 -12.65
CA PRO A 314 -20.38 8.10 -11.91
C PRO A 314 -20.08 8.45 -10.44
N THR A 315 -20.73 9.49 -9.94
CA THR A 315 -20.76 9.81 -8.52
C THR A 315 -21.42 8.62 -7.82
N GLY A 316 -20.63 7.83 -7.10
CA GLY A 316 -21.14 6.68 -6.36
C GLY A 316 -22.22 7.13 -5.38
N ALA A 317 -23.38 6.49 -5.42
CA ALA A 317 -24.38 6.67 -4.39
C ALA A 317 -23.74 6.36 -3.01
N PRO A 318 -24.04 7.15 -1.97
CA PRO A 318 -23.51 6.91 -0.65
C PRO A 318 -23.88 5.50 -0.18
N VAL A 319 -22.87 4.71 0.17
CA VAL A 319 -23.08 3.42 0.82
C VAL A 319 -23.77 3.70 2.15
N GLN A 320 -25.03 3.29 2.26
CA GLN A 320 -25.74 3.33 3.54
C GLN A 320 -24.97 2.48 4.53
N GLN A 321 -24.47 3.12 5.57
CA GLN A 321 -23.90 2.42 6.72
C GLN A 321 -25.04 1.61 7.35
N GLY A 322 -24.97 0.29 7.22
CA GLY A 322 -25.85 -0.62 7.95
C GLY A 322 -25.64 -0.40 9.44
N SER A 323 -26.71 -0.10 10.16
CA SER A 323 -26.70 -0.05 11.63
C SER A 323 -26.23 -1.39 12.19
N PRO A 324 -25.41 -1.39 13.26
CA PRO A 324 -25.04 -2.62 13.92
C PRO A 324 -26.26 -3.24 14.61
N ALA A 325 -26.50 -4.50 14.33
CA ALA A 325 -27.36 -5.38 15.14
C ALA A 325 -26.48 -6.24 16.03
#